data_2fbed6f54ef43b463ff21652bccd5080
#
_entry.id   2fbed6f54ef43b463ff21652bccd5080
#
_cell.length_a   1.000
_cell.length_b   1.000
_cell.length_c   1.000
_cell.angle_alpha   90.00
_cell.angle_beta   90.00
_cell.angle_gamma   90.00
#
_symmetry.space_group_name_H-M   'P 1'
#
loop_
_entity.id
_entity.type
_entity.pdbx_description
1 polymer ?
#
loop_
_entity_poly.entity_id
_entity_poly.type
_entity_poly.pdbx_seq_one_letter_code
_entity_poly.pdbx_strand_id
1 'polypeptide(L)'
;AKTELIMNCMSFRLSAGPMGGNISAGTDMLKELNVPYLHPLFMSRRTEKDWKDSVQGCTASEVLISVMLPEQDGAMLTLPVGAKTEPMYDEEFDVTSDEIKIIEERLEALADRAERFIELRKKARSAKKIAIICYNYPPGESNVFGGAFLDTFESVSAILSLLKNNGYTAEEADAQKLMSDFINGGLVNTG
;
A
#
# COMPACT_ATOMS: atom_id res chain seq x y z
N ALA A 1 -3.27 -11.62 -24.73
CA ALA A 1 -3.20 -10.33 -24.00
C ALA A 1 -2.12 -10.47 -22.93
N LYS A 2 -1.37 -9.40 -22.65
CA LYS A 2 -0.35 -9.40 -21.60
C LYS A 2 -1.02 -8.89 -20.32
N THR A 3 -0.84 -9.59 -19.20
CA THR A 3 -1.32 -9.14 -17.88
C THR A 3 -0.65 -7.82 -17.50
N GLU A 4 -1.41 -6.83 -17.09
CA GLU A 4 -0.91 -5.51 -16.70
C GLU A 4 -1.02 -5.27 -15.19
N LEU A 5 -1.92 -6.00 -14.51
CA LEU A 5 -2.16 -5.94 -13.07
C LEU A 5 -2.80 -7.25 -12.61
N ILE A 6 -2.54 -7.65 -11.38
CA ILE A 6 -3.20 -8.78 -10.70
C ILE A 6 -4.02 -8.21 -9.55
N MET A 7 -5.26 -8.67 -9.45
CA MET A 7 -6.13 -8.40 -8.32
C MET A 7 -6.56 -9.71 -7.69
N ASN A 8 -6.09 -9.97 -6.48
CA ASN A 8 -6.44 -11.19 -5.75
C ASN A 8 -7.57 -10.89 -4.77
N CYS A 9 -8.76 -11.37 -5.09
CA CYS A 9 -9.96 -11.23 -4.26
C CYS A 9 -10.15 -12.37 -3.24
N MET A 10 -9.16 -13.23 -3.08
CA MET A 10 -9.18 -14.28 -2.06
C MET A 10 -8.72 -13.74 -0.71
N SER A 11 -9.20 -14.33 0.38
CA SER A 11 -8.87 -13.85 1.74
C SER A 11 -7.46 -14.20 2.21
N PHE A 12 -6.68 -14.95 1.43
CA PHE A 12 -5.35 -15.42 1.80
C PHE A 12 -4.29 -15.01 0.78
N ARG A 13 -3.04 -15.13 1.19
CA ARG A 13 -1.88 -15.02 0.29
C ARG A 13 -1.97 -16.04 -0.85
N LEU A 14 -1.26 -15.76 -1.94
CA LEU A 14 -1.53 -16.38 -3.24
C LEU A 14 -1.26 -17.89 -3.29
N SER A 15 -0.26 -18.39 -2.60
CA SER A 15 0.17 -19.80 -2.69
C SER A 15 0.28 -20.50 -1.34
N ALA A 16 -0.34 -19.93 -0.31
CA ALA A 16 -0.38 -20.54 1.00
C ALA A 16 -1.70 -20.20 1.69
N GLY A 17 -2.25 -21.16 2.39
CA GLY A 17 -3.45 -21.03 3.22
C GLY A 17 -3.16 -21.41 4.68
N PRO A 18 -4.21 -21.55 5.50
CA PRO A 18 -4.08 -21.92 6.92
C PRO A 18 -3.37 -23.27 7.13
N MET A 19 -3.46 -24.16 6.16
CA MET A 19 -2.88 -25.51 6.20
C MET A 19 -1.48 -25.57 5.60
N GLY A 20 -0.84 -24.42 5.34
CA GLY A 20 0.44 -24.32 4.69
C GLY A 20 0.34 -24.08 3.18
N GLY A 21 1.44 -24.22 2.48
CA GLY A 21 1.55 -24.03 1.03
C GLY A 21 2.98 -23.74 0.60
N ASN A 22 3.16 -23.47 -0.68
CA ASN A 22 4.46 -23.11 -1.24
C ASN A 22 4.55 -21.59 -1.44
N ILE A 23 5.03 -20.89 -0.41
CA ILE A 23 5.14 -19.42 -0.40
C ILE A 23 6.07 -18.94 -1.54
N SER A 24 7.18 -19.62 -1.76
CA SER A 24 8.14 -19.22 -2.80
C SER A 24 7.54 -19.31 -4.21
N ALA A 25 6.69 -20.29 -4.49
CA ALA A 25 6.05 -20.42 -5.79
C ALA A 25 5.18 -19.19 -6.13
N GLY A 26 4.43 -18.63 -5.16
CA GLY A 26 3.64 -17.42 -5.36
C GLY A 26 4.50 -16.20 -5.60
N THR A 27 5.52 -15.99 -4.76
CA THR A 27 6.42 -14.84 -4.91
C THR A 27 7.26 -14.90 -6.19
N ASP A 28 7.68 -16.09 -6.61
CA ASP A 28 8.44 -16.27 -7.86
C ASP A 28 7.57 -15.99 -9.09
N MET A 29 6.32 -16.46 -9.08
CA MET A 29 5.35 -16.12 -10.13
C MET A 29 5.11 -14.59 -10.20
N LEU A 30 4.94 -13.92 -9.06
CA LEU A 30 4.74 -12.47 -9.03
C LEU A 30 5.97 -11.72 -9.55
N LYS A 31 7.18 -12.17 -9.21
CA LYS A 31 8.43 -11.60 -9.75
C LYS A 31 8.54 -11.79 -11.26
N GLU A 32 8.21 -12.98 -11.78
CA GLU A 32 8.23 -13.27 -13.21
C GLU A 32 7.23 -12.39 -13.97
N LEU A 33 6.03 -12.26 -13.49
CA LEU A 33 5.00 -11.41 -14.09
C LEU A 33 5.36 -9.93 -14.00
N ASN A 34 6.02 -9.52 -12.93
CA ASN A 34 6.46 -8.15 -12.69
C ASN A 34 5.38 -7.11 -12.98
N VAL A 35 4.20 -7.30 -12.41
CA VAL A 35 3.05 -6.39 -12.51
C VAL A 35 2.56 -5.99 -11.12
N PRO A 36 1.83 -4.88 -10.97
CA PRO A 36 1.21 -4.52 -9.70
C PRO A 36 0.31 -5.65 -9.22
N TYR A 37 0.39 -5.94 -7.93
CA TYR A 37 -0.43 -6.94 -7.26
C TYR A 37 -1.25 -6.27 -6.16
N LEU A 38 -2.55 -6.20 -6.37
CA LEU A 38 -3.51 -5.63 -5.43
C LEU A 38 -4.26 -6.75 -4.70
N HIS A 39 -4.54 -6.51 -3.43
CA HIS A 39 -5.28 -7.45 -2.58
C HIS A 39 -6.43 -6.72 -1.87
N PRO A 40 -7.61 -6.59 -2.49
CA PRO A 40 -8.78 -6.02 -1.83
C PRO A 40 -9.24 -6.89 -0.66
N LEU A 41 -9.70 -6.24 0.41
CA LEU A 41 -10.17 -6.89 1.62
C LEU A 41 -11.69 -6.99 1.61
N PHE A 42 -12.19 -8.19 1.88
CA PHE A 42 -13.60 -8.47 2.12
C PHE A 42 -13.79 -8.82 3.59
N MET A 43 -14.44 -7.92 4.33
CA MET A 43 -14.64 -8.07 5.77
C MET A 43 -15.73 -9.09 6.06
N SER A 44 -15.35 -10.22 6.64
CA SER A 44 -16.27 -11.31 7.01
C SER A 44 -16.74 -11.23 8.46
N ARG A 45 -16.18 -10.32 9.25
CA ARG A 45 -16.45 -10.21 10.69
C ARG A 45 -17.27 -8.97 11.07
N ARG A 46 -17.31 -7.97 10.20
CA ARG A 46 -17.99 -6.71 10.45
C ARG A 46 -18.94 -6.36 9.32
N THR A 47 -20.08 -5.73 9.66
CA THR A 47 -20.90 -5.04 8.68
C THR A 47 -20.22 -3.74 8.27
N GLU A 48 -20.65 -3.15 7.16
CA GLU A 48 -20.15 -1.84 6.73
C GLU A 48 -20.33 -0.78 7.81
N LYS A 49 -21.49 -0.81 8.49
CA LYS A 49 -21.79 0.11 9.59
C LYS A 49 -20.82 -0.07 10.76
N ASP A 50 -20.62 -1.31 11.22
CA ASP A 50 -19.72 -1.60 12.34
C ASP A 50 -18.28 -1.19 12.02
N TRP A 51 -17.85 -1.36 10.77
CA TRP A 51 -16.52 -0.95 10.32
C TRP A 51 -16.38 0.58 10.32
N LYS A 52 -17.37 1.32 9.78
CA LYS A 52 -17.36 2.79 9.74
C LYS A 52 -17.38 3.40 11.14
N ASP A 53 -18.11 2.82 12.06
CA ASP A 53 -18.25 3.29 13.45
C ASP A 53 -17.05 2.89 14.34
N SER A 54 -16.19 1.97 13.88
CA SER A 54 -15.08 1.43 14.66
C SER A 54 -13.82 2.28 14.55
N VAL A 55 -13.29 2.73 15.68
CA VAL A 55 -11.97 3.39 15.75
C VAL A 55 -10.80 2.46 15.38
N GLN A 56 -11.02 1.13 15.45
CA GLN A 56 -10.01 0.12 15.10
C GLN A 56 -10.08 -0.30 13.62
N GLY A 57 -11.17 0.02 12.92
CA GLY A 57 -11.39 -0.44 11.54
C GLY A 57 -11.61 -1.96 11.47
N CYS A 58 -10.79 -2.67 10.71
CA CYS A 58 -10.85 -4.13 10.57
C CYS A 58 -10.43 -4.86 11.86
N THR A 59 -10.86 -6.11 12.01
CA THR A 59 -10.45 -6.94 13.15
C THR A 59 -8.97 -7.35 13.03
N ALA A 60 -8.33 -7.65 14.15
CA ALA A 60 -6.92 -8.07 14.16
C ALA A 60 -6.68 -9.32 13.30
N SER A 61 -7.61 -10.27 13.28
CA SER A 61 -7.52 -11.47 12.45
C SER A 61 -7.63 -11.17 10.95
N GLU A 62 -8.50 -10.24 10.55
CA GLU A 62 -8.63 -9.79 9.17
C GLU A 62 -7.37 -9.06 8.72
N VAL A 63 -6.82 -8.18 9.57
CA VAL A 63 -5.56 -7.50 9.30
C VAL A 63 -4.42 -8.50 9.11
N LEU A 64 -4.29 -9.48 10.01
CA LEU A 64 -3.23 -10.49 9.90
C LEU A 64 -3.34 -11.28 8.60
N ILE A 65 -4.51 -11.82 8.30
CA ILE A 65 -4.71 -12.80 7.23
C ILE A 65 -4.80 -12.13 5.86
N SER A 66 -5.54 -11.03 5.78
CA SER A 66 -5.89 -10.41 4.49
C SER A 66 -5.09 -9.14 4.18
N VAL A 67 -4.25 -8.67 5.11
CA VAL A 67 -3.36 -7.53 4.88
C VAL A 67 -1.91 -7.95 5.04
N MET A 68 -1.49 -8.31 6.26
CA MET A 68 -0.07 -8.54 6.57
C MET A 68 0.53 -9.71 5.78
N LEU A 69 -0.17 -10.84 5.69
CA LEU A 69 0.32 -12.00 4.95
C LEU A 69 0.41 -11.75 3.44
N PRO A 70 -0.60 -11.18 2.75
CA PRO A 70 -0.48 -10.80 1.35
C PRO A 70 0.59 -9.73 1.07
N GLU A 71 0.78 -8.76 1.97
CA GLU A 71 1.82 -7.75 1.83
C GLU A 71 3.24 -8.34 1.89
N GLN A 72 3.45 -9.39 2.67
CA GLN A 72 4.72 -10.13 2.66
C GLN A 72 5.02 -10.79 1.31
N ASP A 73 3.99 -11.08 0.51
CA ASP A 73 4.14 -11.60 -0.85
C ASP A 73 4.25 -10.48 -1.91
N GLY A 74 4.17 -9.22 -1.49
CA GLY A 74 4.27 -8.06 -2.36
C GLY A 74 2.93 -7.44 -2.76
N ALA A 75 1.83 -7.78 -2.08
CA ALA A 75 0.56 -7.09 -2.27
C ALA A 75 0.68 -5.62 -1.85
N MET A 76 0.02 -4.76 -2.58
CA MET A 76 0.02 -3.33 -2.35
C MET A 76 -1.39 -2.81 -2.09
N LEU A 77 -1.50 -1.76 -1.28
CA LEU A 77 -2.72 -0.98 -1.09
C LEU A 77 -3.93 -1.83 -0.76
N THR A 78 -3.84 -2.67 0.25
CA THR A 78 -4.99 -3.39 0.77
C THR A 78 -6.08 -2.40 1.19
N LEU A 79 -7.27 -2.58 0.63
CA LEU A 79 -8.40 -1.68 0.76
C LEU A 79 -9.66 -2.49 1.06
N PRO A 80 -10.42 -2.18 2.13
CA PRO A 80 -11.73 -2.80 2.33
C PRO A 80 -12.67 -2.43 1.18
N VAL A 81 -13.23 -3.42 0.51
CA VAL A 81 -14.15 -3.22 -0.63
C VAL A 81 -15.46 -3.96 -0.47
N GLY A 82 -15.57 -4.81 0.52
CA GLY A 82 -16.80 -5.51 0.86
C GLY A 82 -16.91 -5.77 2.35
N ALA A 83 -18.13 -5.92 2.82
CA ALA A 83 -18.45 -6.21 4.20
C ALA A 83 -19.61 -7.19 4.28
N LYS A 84 -19.70 -7.93 5.39
CA LYS A 84 -20.85 -8.81 5.59
C LYS A 84 -22.13 -8.01 5.78
N THR A 85 -23.26 -8.61 5.38
CA THR A 85 -24.58 -8.09 5.69
C THR A 85 -24.94 -8.36 7.14
N GLU A 86 -26.03 -7.73 7.62
CA GLU A 86 -26.73 -8.24 8.79
C GLU A 86 -27.22 -9.66 8.51
N PRO A 87 -27.22 -10.54 9.52
CA PRO A 87 -27.74 -11.88 9.36
C PRO A 87 -29.21 -11.85 8.95
N MET A 88 -29.57 -12.66 7.97
CA MET A 88 -30.94 -12.88 7.52
C MET A 88 -31.36 -14.30 7.83
N TYR A 89 -32.54 -14.46 8.41
CA TYR A 89 -33.14 -15.76 8.66
C TYR A 89 -33.97 -16.20 7.46
N ASP A 90 -33.71 -17.41 7.00
CA ASP A 90 -34.45 -18.07 5.92
C ASP A 90 -35.40 -19.10 6.55
N GLU A 91 -36.69 -18.83 6.45
CA GLU A 91 -37.73 -19.68 7.03
C GLU A 91 -37.88 -21.02 6.30
N GLU A 92 -37.57 -21.08 5.00
CA GLU A 92 -37.70 -22.30 4.19
C GLU A 92 -36.66 -23.36 4.60
N PHE A 93 -35.44 -22.90 4.89
CA PHE A 93 -34.33 -23.79 5.24
C PHE A 93 -33.96 -23.80 6.72
N ASP A 94 -34.67 -23.03 7.56
CA ASP A 94 -34.38 -22.87 8.99
C ASP A 94 -32.93 -22.51 9.27
N VAL A 95 -32.36 -21.58 8.48
CA VAL A 95 -30.96 -21.16 8.54
C VAL A 95 -30.84 -19.65 8.70
N THR A 96 -29.89 -19.22 9.49
CA THR A 96 -29.44 -17.83 9.50
C THR A 96 -28.15 -17.70 8.70
N SER A 97 -28.14 -16.85 7.69
CA SER A 97 -26.97 -16.60 6.83
C SER A 97 -26.66 -15.12 6.70
N ASP A 98 -25.42 -14.81 6.40
CA ASP A 98 -24.98 -13.49 5.95
C ASP A 98 -24.25 -13.61 4.62
N GLU A 99 -24.16 -12.52 3.91
CA GLU A 99 -23.46 -12.41 2.62
C GLU A 99 -22.40 -11.33 2.69
N ILE A 100 -21.44 -11.36 1.78
CA ILE A 100 -20.52 -10.25 1.54
C ILE A 100 -21.11 -9.34 0.46
N LYS A 101 -21.39 -8.10 0.82
CA LYS A 101 -21.78 -7.05 -0.15
C LYS A 101 -20.66 -6.10 -0.42
N ILE A 102 -20.60 -5.61 -1.66
CA ILE A 102 -19.66 -4.61 -2.10
C ILE A 102 -20.02 -3.25 -1.47
N ILE A 103 -18.99 -2.51 -1.10
CA ILE A 103 -19.08 -1.10 -0.69
C ILE A 103 -18.70 -0.27 -1.92
N GLU A 104 -19.71 0.30 -2.60
CA GLU A 104 -19.57 0.92 -3.92
C GLU A 104 -18.45 1.97 -3.96
N GLU A 105 -18.44 2.91 -3.02
CA GLU A 105 -17.40 3.96 -2.95
C GLU A 105 -15.97 3.41 -2.83
N ARG A 106 -15.85 2.22 -2.22
CA ARG A 106 -14.55 1.56 -2.04
C ARG A 106 -14.13 0.78 -3.28
N LEU A 107 -15.09 0.21 -3.99
CA LEU A 107 -14.85 -0.43 -5.28
C LEU A 107 -14.39 0.59 -6.32
N GLU A 108 -15.04 1.75 -6.39
CA GLU A 108 -14.63 2.86 -7.26
C GLU A 108 -13.20 3.30 -6.93
N ALA A 109 -12.89 3.51 -5.65
CA ALA A 109 -11.55 3.87 -5.21
C ALA A 109 -10.49 2.79 -5.53
N LEU A 110 -10.86 1.51 -5.52
CA LEU A 110 -9.99 0.42 -5.94
C LEU A 110 -9.74 0.45 -7.45
N ALA A 111 -10.78 0.66 -8.25
CA ALA A 111 -10.69 0.75 -9.70
C ALA A 111 -9.78 1.92 -10.13
N ASP A 112 -9.98 3.10 -9.57
CA ASP A 112 -9.13 4.27 -9.79
C ASP A 112 -7.66 4.01 -9.47
N ARG A 113 -7.39 3.31 -8.38
CA ARG A 113 -6.02 2.97 -8.00
C ARG A 113 -5.39 1.96 -8.96
N ALA A 114 -6.17 0.95 -9.38
CA ALA A 114 -5.71 -0.03 -10.35
C ALA A 114 -5.34 0.65 -11.68
N GLU A 115 -6.17 1.55 -12.18
CA GLU A 115 -5.90 2.33 -13.38
C GLU A 115 -4.62 3.16 -13.24
N ARG A 116 -4.47 3.90 -12.14
CA ARG A 116 -3.26 4.72 -11.88
C ARG A 116 -1.98 3.89 -11.82
N PHE A 117 -2.02 2.66 -11.28
CA PHE A 117 -0.85 1.77 -11.29
C PHE A 117 -0.49 1.31 -12.71
N ILE A 118 -1.49 0.99 -13.52
CA ILE A 118 -1.29 0.60 -14.92
C ILE A 118 -0.69 1.79 -15.71
N GLU A 119 -1.27 2.98 -15.55
CA GLU A 119 -0.77 4.21 -16.19
C GLU A 119 0.65 4.56 -15.74
N LEU A 120 0.95 4.48 -14.43
CA LEU A 120 2.28 4.76 -13.90
C LEU A 120 3.34 3.86 -14.52
N ARG A 121 3.02 2.61 -14.83
CA ARG A 121 3.94 1.69 -15.52
C ARG A 121 4.22 2.09 -16.95
N LYS A 122 3.20 2.59 -17.67
CA LYS A 122 3.30 3.03 -19.07
C LYS A 122 4.01 4.39 -19.20
N LYS A 123 4.01 5.19 -18.15
CA LYS A 123 4.56 6.54 -18.15
C LYS A 123 6.08 6.52 -18.28
N ALA A 124 6.63 7.36 -19.16
CA ALA A 124 8.08 7.54 -19.29
C ALA A 124 8.70 8.02 -17.96
N ARG A 125 9.92 7.60 -17.67
CA ARG A 125 10.61 7.97 -16.41
C ARG A 125 10.69 9.48 -16.21
N SER A 126 11.02 10.23 -17.26
CA SER A 126 11.09 11.70 -17.23
C SER A 126 9.77 12.40 -16.92
N ALA A 127 8.63 11.72 -17.14
CA ALA A 127 7.29 12.26 -16.87
C ALA A 127 6.74 11.82 -15.50
N LYS A 128 7.45 10.96 -14.76
CA LYS A 128 7.05 10.53 -13.42
C LYS A 128 7.41 11.60 -12.39
N LYS A 129 6.47 11.90 -11.49
CA LYS A 129 6.71 12.77 -10.34
C LYS A 129 7.00 11.90 -9.12
N ILE A 130 8.08 12.19 -8.42
CA ILE A 130 8.53 11.46 -7.24
C ILE A 130 8.50 12.43 -6.06
N ALA A 131 7.96 11.99 -4.94
CA ALA A 131 8.05 12.66 -3.65
C ALA A 131 8.89 11.79 -2.70
N ILE A 132 9.89 12.38 -2.08
CA ILE A 132 10.68 11.76 -1.02
C ILE A 132 10.21 12.40 0.29
N ILE A 133 9.67 11.58 1.19
CA ILE A 133 9.17 12.05 2.48
C ILE A 133 10.16 11.60 3.54
N CYS A 134 10.80 12.58 4.21
CA CYS A 134 11.75 12.33 5.30
C CYS A 134 11.04 12.49 6.63
N TYR A 135 11.26 11.53 7.53
CA TYR A 135 10.71 11.56 8.88
C TYR A 135 11.60 12.44 9.76
N ASN A 136 10.98 13.37 10.50
CA ASN A 136 11.68 14.27 11.43
C ASN A 136 11.24 13.99 12.86
N TYR A 137 12.02 13.17 13.58
CA TYR A 137 11.76 12.83 14.97
C TYR A 137 13.06 12.52 15.75
N PRO A 138 13.25 13.04 16.98
CA PRO A 138 12.42 14.09 17.59
C PRO A 138 12.49 15.40 16.81
N PRO A 139 11.44 16.26 16.88
CA PRO A 139 11.46 17.53 16.18
C PRO A 139 12.55 18.46 16.74
N GLY A 140 13.15 19.26 15.88
CA GLY A 140 14.19 20.23 16.27
C GLY A 140 15.24 20.44 15.16
N GLU A 141 15.85 21.61 15.16
CA GLU A 141 16.82 21.98 14.13
C GLU A 141 18.20 21.29 14.31
N SER A 142 18.50 20.79 15.52
CA SER A 142 19.79 20.16 15.82
C SER A 142 19.96 18.76 15.23
N ASN A 143 18.86 18.13 14.79
CA ASN A 143 18.87 16.78 14.25
C ASN A 143 17.81 16.59 13.15
N VAL A 144 17.81 17.50 12.17
CA VAL A 144 16.84 17.48 11.08
C VAL A 144 16.92 16.16 10.31
N PHE A 145 15.78 15.44 10.26
CA PHE A 145 15.65 14.11 9.65
C PHE A 145 16.63 13.06 10.19
N GLY A 146 17.09 13.23 11.41
CA GLY A 146 18.03 12.31 12.05
C GLY A 146 17.44 10.91 12.21
N GLY A 147 18.23 9.91 11.91
CA GLY A 147 17.92 8.51 12.16
C GLY A 147 19.16 7.82 12.74
N ALA A 148 18.96 6.79 13.58
CA ALA A 148 20.08 6.03 14.11
C ALA A 148 20.91 5.43 12.96
N PHE A 149 22.17 5.81 12.87
CA PHE A 149 23.12 5.34 11.86
C PHE A 149 22.76 5.68 10.40
N LEU A 150 21.84 6.62 10.15
CA LEU A 150 21.43 7.06 8.82
C LEU A 150 21.78 8.54 8.63
N ASP A 151 22.62 8.85 7.64
CA ASP A 151 22.74 10.18 7.09
C ASP A 151 21.66 10.39 6.01
N THR A 152 20.58 11.06 6.40
CA THR A 152 19.43 11.26 5.53
C THR A 152 19.75 12.17 4.35
N PHE A 153 20.53 13.24 4.54
CA PHE A 153 20.84 14.17 3.46
C PHE A 153 21.79 13.57 2.44
N GLU A 154 22.80 12.83 2.87
CA GLU A 154 23.66 12.07 1.95
C GLU A 154 22.86 10.99 1.22
N SER A 155 21.96 10.31 1.89
CA SER A 155 21.08 9.31 1.28
C SER A 155 20.18 9.94 0.21
N VAL A 156 19.55 11.07 0.49
CA VAL A 156 18.70 11.80 -0.48
C VAL A 156 19.52 12.30 -1.66
N SER A 157 20.72 12.86 -1.43
CA SER A 157 21.64 13.29 -2.48
C SER A 157 21.97 12.12 -3.42
N ALA A 158 22.34 10.97 -2.87
CA ALA A 158 22.62 9.77 -3.66
C ALA A 158 21.39 9.29 -4.45
N ILE A 159 20.19 9.34 -3.85
CA ILE A 159 18.93 8.99 -4.54
C ILE A 159 18.65 9.95 -5.70
N LEU A 160 18.82 11.26 -5.51
CA LEU A 160 18.60 12.26 -6.58
C LEU A 160 19.54 12.02 -7.76
N SER A 161 20.81 11.76 -7.51
CA SER A 161 21.80 11.42 -8.54
C SER A 161 21.43 10.11 -9.27
N LEU A 162 20.99 9.09 -8.52
CA LEU A 162 20.54 7.82 -9.10
C LEU A 162 19.29 8.00 -9.98
N LEU A 163 18.32 8.79 -9.53
CA LEU A 163 17.12 9.09 -10.29
C LEU A 163 17.45 9.79 -11.61
N LYS A 164 18.27 10.83 -11.57
CA LYS A 164 18.73 11.56 -12.76
C LYS A 164 19.43 10.63 -13.74
N ASN A 165 20.40 9.83 -13.26
CA ASN A 165 21.14 8.88 -14.08
C ASN A 165 20.25 7.79 -14.71
N ASN A 166 19.08 7.54 -14.14
CA ASN A 166 18.08 6.61 -14.67
C ASN A 166 16.99 7.29 -15.51
N GLY A 167 17.14 8.55 -15.87
CA GLY A 167 16.27 9.27 -16.81
C GLY A 167 15.00 9.84 -16.18
N TYR A 168 14.97 9.99 -14.86
CA TYR A 168 13.93 10.77 -14.17
C TYR A 168 14.30 12.26 -14.22
N THR A 169 13.29 13.13 -14.18
CA THR A 169 13.49 14.56 -14.03
C THR A 169 13.80 14.87 -12.57
N ALA A 170 15.07 14.94 -12.23
CA ALA A 170 15.56 15.27 -10.90
C ALA A 170 16.75 16.23 -11.02
N GLU A 171 16.82 17.19 -10.12
CA GLU A 171 17.98 18.05 -9.94
C GLU A 171 18.92 17.43 -8.91
N GLU A 172 20.21 17.41 -9.21
CA GLU A 172 21.22 16.97 -8.26
C GLU A 172 21.43 18.07 -7.21
N ALA A 173 21.54 17.66 -5.97
CA ALA A 173 21.91 18.53 -4.88
C ALA A 173 22.79 17.74 -3.91
N ASP A 174 23.85 18.36 -3.42
CA ASP A 174 24.65 17.77 -2.34
C ASP A 174 23.93 17.85 -0.97
N ALA A 175 24.41 17.11 -0.02
CA ALA A 175 23.80 17.02 1.30
C ALA A 175 23.75 18.37 2.02
N GLN A 176 24.76 19.22 1.88
CA GLN A 176 24.83 20.53 2.51
C GLN A 176 23.78 21.47 1.93
N LYS A 177 23.66 21.49 0.59
CA LYS A 177 22.63 22.28 -0.10
C LYS A 177 21.23 21.83 0.31
N LEU A 178 20.95 20.52 0.33
CA LEU A 178 19.67 19.98 0.76
C LEU A 178 19.34 20.41 2.19
N MET A 179 20.27 20.26 3.12
CA MET A 179 20.11 20.67 4.51
C MET A 179 19.78 22.17 4.62
N SER A 180 20.54 23.00 3.91
CA SER A 180 20.32 24.45 3.89
C SER A 180 18.95 24.82 3.31
N ASP A 181 18.55 24.19 2.21
CA ASP A 181 17.26 24.47 1.54
C ASP A 181 16.09 24.07 2.44
N PHE A 182 16.18 22.96 3.18
CA PHE A 182 15.14 22.54 4.12
C PHE A 182 15.02 23.47 5.33
N ILE A 183 16.14 23.84 5.94
CA ILE A 183 16.14 24.70 7.13
C ILE A 183 15.68 26.14 6.75
N ASN A 184 16.27 26.72 5.71
CA ASN A 184 15.96 28.09 5.31
C ASN A 184 14.62 28.22 4.55
N GLY A 185 14.15 27.15 3.92
CA GLY A 185 12.88 27.11 3.19
C GLY A 185 11.64 26.94 4.07
N GLY A 186 11.79 26.78 5.37
CA GLY A 186 10.66 26.55 6.29
C GLY A 186 9.93 25.23 6.03
N LEU A 187 10.60 24.26 5.41
CA LEU A 187 10.03 22.94 5.09
C LEU A 187 10.12 21.95 6.26
N VAL A 188 10.81 22.35 7.32
CA VAL A 188 10.93 21.53 8.55
C VAL A 188 9.82 21.93 9.50
N ASN A 189 9.00 20.98 9.92
CA ASN A 189 8.06 21.20 11.01
C ASN A 189 8.82 21.18 12.33
N THR A 190 8.94 22.31 12.95
CA THR A 190 9.69 22.50 14.21
C THR A 190 8.82 22.39 15.47
N GLY A 191 7.52 22.07 15.33
CA GLY A 191 6.57 21.89 16.42
C GLY A 191 5.67 23.08 16.65
#